data_09c3dcdcb58a5f38415fbfcada735c2b
#
_entry.id   09c3dcdcb58a5f38415fbfcada735c2b
#
_cell.length_a   1.000
_cell.length_b   1.000
_cell.length_c   1.000
_cell.angle_alpha   90.00
_cell.angle_beta   90.00
_cell.angle_gamma   90.00
#
_symmetry.space_group_name_H-M   'P 1'
#
loop_
_entity.id
_entity.type
_entity.pdbx_description
1 polymer ?
#
loop_
_entity_poly.entity_id
_entity_poly.type
_entity_poly.pdbx_seq_one_letter_code
_entity_poly.pdbx_strand_id
1 'polypeptide(L)'
;MSLDAVSAAELIAWYAEMGVTEALDETPHDHFAAAPEPARQPVARLVSAPQQAARRPVDAAAATAPDEAALSARALAREATTLDELKTALASFEGCPLKATAKNLVFADGNPAGKIMVVGEAPGADEDRAGLPFVGRSGQLLDRMLAAIGLNRQEHVYIANLLPWRPPGNRTPTPQEVAICLPFIQRQIELADPDILVCIGGPSAQGLLGVSGILASRGRWMEYDTGRRMIRAIPTLHPAYLLRQPLQKRLAWRDLRAIKVALDATQQG
;
A
#
# COMPACT_ATOMS: atom_id res chain seq x y z
N MET A 1 6.40 -49.71 17.71
CA MET A 1 5.60 -48.80 16.87
C MET A 1 6.61 -47.89 16.19
N SER A 2 6.82 -48.11 14.90
CA SER A 2 7.73 -47.32 14.06
C SER A 2 7.13 -45.92 13.88
N LEU A 3 7.89 -44.89 14.24
CA LEU A 3 7.56 -43.53 13.85
C LEU A 3 7.85 -43.43 12.36
N ASP A 4 6.81 -43.39 11.55
CA ASP A 4 6.94 -43.13 10.13
C ASP A 4 7.70 -41.84 9.92
N ALA A 5 8.73 -41.90 9.07
CA ALA A 5 9.59 -40.76 8.78
C ALA A 5 8.77 -39.66 8.09
N VAL A 6 8.42 -38.65 8.85
CA VAL A 6 7.89 -37.38 8.30
C VAL A 6 8.90 -36.89 7.27
N SER A 7 8.47 -36.59 6.06
CA SER A 7 9.38 -36.09 5.02
C SER A 7 9.97 -34.74 5.46
N ALA A 8 11.20 -34.45 5.06
CA ALA A 8 11.83 -33.16 5.37
C ALA A 8 10.99 -31.96 4.93
N ALA A 9 10.22 -32.13 3.84
CA ALA A 9 9.31 -31.11 3.34
C ALA A 9 8.12 -30.86 4.28
N GLU A 10 7.54 -31.92 4.86
CA GLU A 10 6.43 -31.81 5.84
C GLU A 10 6.92 -31.17 7.15
N LEU A 11 8.14 -31.51 7.58
CA LEU A 11 8.75 -30.91 8.76
C LEU A 11 9.01 -29.41 8.57
N ILE A 12 9.56 -29.02 7.41
CA ILE A 12 9.78 -27.60 7.07
C ILE A 12 8.45 -26.84 6.97
N ALA A 13 7.42 -27.43 6.37
CA ALA A 13 6.09 -26.85 6.29
C ALA A 13 5.48 -26.63 7.67
N TRP A 14 5.64 -27.60 8.57
CA TRP A 14 5.17 -27.49 9.95
C TRP A 14 5.88 -26.36 10.72
N TYR A 15 7.21 -26.23 10.58
CA TYR A 15 7.96 -25.12 11.19
C TYR A 15 7.52 -23.76 10.64
N ALA A 16 7.26 -23.66 9.33
CA ALA A 16 6.76 -22.44 8.71
C ALA A 16 5.36 -22.06 9.23
N GLU A 17 4.46 -23.03 9.42
CA GLU A 17 3.13 -22.80 10.02
C GLU A 17 3.21 -22.34 11.48
N MET A 18 4.18 -22.85 12.23
CA MET A 18 4.44 -22.45 13.60
C MET A 18 5.15 -21.08 13.72
N GLY A 19 5.46 -20.43 12.59
CA GLY A 19 6.06 -19.08 12.54
C GLY A 19 7.58 -19.07 12.65
N VAL A 20 8.25 -20.21 12.48
CA VAL A 20 9.72 -20.28 12.40
C VAL A 20 10.12 -19.90 10.97
N THR A 21 10.76 -18.74 10.82
CA THR A 21 11.14 -18.17 9.52
C THR A 21 12.65 -18.24 9.24
N GLU A 22 13.44 -18.66 10.22
CA GLU A 22 14.89 -18.70 10.12
C GLU A 22 15.43 -20.05 10.64
N ALA A 23 16.38 -20.64 9.91
CA ALA A 23 17.16 -21.77 10.38
C ALA A 23 18.44 -21.24 11.03
N LEU A 24 18.71 -21.67 12.27
CA LEU A 24 19.94 -21.34 12.99
C LEU A 24 20.85 -22.56 12.95
N ASP A 25 22.13 -22.32 12.62
CA ASP A 25 23.16 -23.35 12.76
C ASP A 25 23.60 -23.49 14.21
N GLU A 26 24.12 -24.67 14.58
CA GLU A 26 24.64 -24.93 15.93
C GLU A 26 25.89 -24.14 16.27
N THR A 27 26.56 -23.57 15.26
CA THR A 27 27.76 -22.72 15.43
C THR A 27 27.47 -21.30 14.93
N PRO A 28 27.90 -20.26 15.65
CA PRO A 28 27.73 -18.88 15.21
C PRO A 28 28.46 -18.62 13.89
N HIS A 29 27.74 -18.02 12.91
CA HIS A 29 28.38 -17.54 11.68
C HIS A 29 29.05 -16.20 11.92
N ASP A 30 30.34 -16.10 11.57
CA ASP A 30 31.07 -14.82 11.53
C ASP A 30 30.79 -14.14 10.18
N HIS A 31 29.80 -13.24 10.15
CA HIS A 31 29.47 -12.45 8.98
C HIS A 31 30.52 -11.40 8.58
N PHE A 32 31.57 -11.22 9.39
CA PHE A 32 32.71 -10.34 9.12
C PHE A 32 33.91 -11.08 8.57
N ALA A 33 33.93 -12.43 8.64
CA ALA A 33 34.93 -13.22 7.96
C ALA A 33 34.74 -13.13 6.44
N ALA A 34 35.81 -12.82 5.71
CA ALA A 34 35.75 -12.80 4.24
C ALA A 34 35.32 -14.18 3.73
N ALA A 35 34.24 -14.21 2.95
CA ALA A 35 33.79 -15.44 2.31
C ALA A 35 34.91 -16.02 1.45
N PRO A 36 35.21 -17.34 1.53
CA PRO A 36 36.20 -17.95 0.65
C PRO A 36 35.78 -17.73 -0.82
N GLU A 37 36.66 -17.15 -1.62
CA GLU A 37 36.43 -16.97 -3.05
C GLU A 37 36.06 -18.32 -3.68
N PRO A 38 34.91 -18.44 -4.37
CA PRO A 38 34.57 -19.69 -5.04
C PRO A 38 35.64 -19.97 -6.10
N ALA A 39 36.25 -21.15 -6.03
CA ALA A 39 37.24 -21.61 -6.99
C ALA A 39 36.71 -21.43 -8.43
N ARG A 40 37.34 -20.58 -9.23
CA ARG A 40 36.98 -20.35 -10.62
C ARG A 40 37.19 -21.66 -11.41
N GLN A 41 36.11 -22.36 -11.69
CA GLN A 41 36.15 -23.42 -12.70
C GLN A 41 36.40 -22.77 -14.08
N PRO A 42 37.31 -23.33 -14.90
CA PRO A 42 37.54 -22.80 -16.23
C PRO A 42 36.29 -23.05 -17.09
N VAL A 43 35.56 -21.99 -17.41
CA VAL A 43 34.41 -22.03 -18.31
C VAL A 43 34.97 -22.23 -19.72
N ALA A 44 34.74 -23.40 -20.30
CA ALA A 44 34.99 -23.65 -21.69
C ALA A 44 34.24 -22.64 -22.55
N ARG A 45 34.96 -21.85 -23.32
CA ARG A 45 34.44 -20.80 -24.21
C ARG A 45 33.70 -21.46 -25.37
N LEU A 46 32.40 -21.68 -25.25
CA LEU A 46 31.54 -21.98 -26.39
C LEU A 46 31.33 -20.67 -27.17
N VAL A 47 32.03 -20.56 -28.27
CA VAL A 47 31.80 -19.50 -29.26
C VAL A 47 30.52 -19.88 -29.99
N SER A 48 29.39 -19.37 -29.58
CA SER A 48 28.15 -19.43 -30.33
C SER A 48 27.97 -18.10 -31.07
N ALA A 49 27.88 -18.19 -32.39
CA ALA A 49 27.59 -17.05 -33.25
C ALA A 49 26.26 -16.38 -32.86
N PRO A 50 26.13 -15.06 -33.03
CA PRO A 50 24.92 -14.35 -32.71
C PRO A 50 23.82 -14.66 -33.73
N GLN A 51 22.87 -15.52 -33.38
CA GLN A 51 21.59 -15.53 -34.06
C GLN A 51 20.83 -14.26 -33.69
N GLN A 52 20.83 -13.29 -34.58
CA GLN A 52 19.89 -12.20 -34.60
C GLN A 52 18.48 -12.75 -34.80
N ALA A 53 17.80 -13.13 -33.74
CA ALA A 53 16.34 -13.25 -33.77
C ALA A 53 15.77 -11.85 -33.99
N ALA A 54 15.18 -11.64 -35.16
CA ALA A 54 14.43 -10.44 -35.49
C ALA A 54 13.37 -10.22 -34.40
N ARG A 55 13.62 -9.28 -33.46
CA ARG A 55 12.61 -8.77 -32.57
C ARG A 55 11.59 -8.02 -33.44
N ARG A 56 10.41 -8.60 -33.61
CA ARG A 56 9.25 -7.84 -34.08
C ARG A 56 9.13 -6.61 -33.19
N PRO A 57 8.97 -5.41 -33.72
CA PRO A 57 8.60 -4.26 -32.90
C PRO A 57 7.23 -4.54 -32.31
N VAL A 58 7.16 -4.85 -31.03
CA VAL A 58 5.96 -4.63 -30.25
C VAL A 58 5.86 -3.11 -30.23
N ASP A 59 4.77 -2.56 -30.74
CA ASP A 59 4.42 -1.15 -30.55
C ASP A 59 4.45 -0.89 -29.04
N ALA A 60 5.60 -0.47 -28.54
CA ALA A 60 5.73 0.11 -27.23
C ALA A 60 5.01 1.46 -27.36
N ALA A 61 3.78 1.53 -26.89
CA ALA A 61 3.16 2.80 -26.57
C ALA A 61 4.25 3.61 -25.84
N ALA A 62 4.65 4.74 -26.41
CA ALA A 62 5.75 5.55 -25.94
C ALA A 62 5.52 5.82 -24.45
N ALA A 63 6.39 5.25 -23.60
CA ALA A 63 6.34 5.53 -22.18
C ALA A 63 6.55 7.04 -22.03
N THR A 64 5.48 7.75 -21.67
CA THR A 64 5.53 9.18 -21.39
C THR A 64 6.59 9.44 -20.32
N ALA A 65 7.37 10.51 -20.49
CA ALA A 65 8.37 10.90 -19.51
C ALA A 65 7.69 11.02 -18.13
N PRO A 66 8.32 10.64 -17.03
CA PRO A 66 7.71 10.62 -15.68
C PRO A 66 7.03 11.93 -15.28
N ASP A 67 7.66 13.05 -15.62
CA ASP A 67 7.15 14.38 -15.32
C ASP A 67 5.91 14.72 -16.17
N GLU A 68 5.87 14.28 -17.42
CA GLU A 68 4.74 14.44 -18.32
C GLU A 68 3.54 13.63 -17.85
N ALA A 69 3.75 12.39 -17.40
CA ALA A 69 2.69 11.57 -16.82
C ALA A 69 2.10 12.18 -15.54
N ALA A 70 2.92 12.75 -14.67
CA ALA A 70 2.45 13.44 -13.46
C ALA A 70 1.69 14.74 -13.78
N LEU A 71 2.10 15.49 -14.81
CA LEU A 71 1.39 16.67 -15.29
C LEU A 71 0.03 16.30 -15.89
N SER A 72 -0.02 15.26 -16.74
CA SER A 72 -1.25 14.72 -17.32
C SER A 72 -2.22 14.22 -16.22
N ALA A 73 -1.70 13.48 -15.22
CA ALA A 73 -2.49 13.04 -14.07
C ALA A 73 -3.12 14.21 -13.32
N ARG A 74 -2.36 15.28 -13.11
CA ARG A 74 -2.84 16.48 -12.43
C ARG A 74 -3.94 17.20 -13.23
N ALA A 75 -3.80 17.30 -14.56
CA ALA A 75 -4.80 17.89 -15.42
C ALA A 75 -6.11 17.08 -15.37
N LEU A 76 -6.04 15.76 -15.59
CA LEU A 76 -7.19 14.87 -15.55
C LEU A 76 -7.90 14.87 -14.18
N ALA A 77 -7.13 14.84 -13.08
CA ALA A 77 -7.72 14.88 -11.76
C ALA A 77 -8.48 16.18 -11.48
N ARG A 78 -7.99 17.34 -11.98
CA ARG A 78 -8.64 18.63 -11.80
C ARG A 78 -9.94 18.79 -12.58
N GLU A 79 -10.05 18.16 -13.75
CA GLU A 79 -11.25 18.21 -14.59
C GLU A 79 -12.45 17.48 -13.95
N ALA A 80 -12.19 16.42 -13.18
CA ALA A 80 -13.24 15.66 -12.50
C ALA A 80 -13.90 16.52 -11.41
N THR A 81 -15.24 16.63 -11.46
CA THR A 81 -16.07 17.39 -10.50
C THR A 81 -16.78 16.47 -9.50
N THR A 82 -16.85 15.18 -9.80
CA THR A 82 -17.44 14.14 -8.96
C THR A 82 -16.49 12.95 -8.77
N LEU A 83 -16.73 12.11 -7.76
CA LEU A 83 -15.96 10.89 -7.53
C LEU A 83 -16.10 9.89 -8.69
N ASP A 84 -17.26 9.82 -9.35
CA ASP A 84 -17.49 8.93 -10.49
C ASP A 84 -16.74 9.40 -11.74
N GLU A 85 -16.70 10.70 -11.99
CA GLU A 85 -15.86 11.28 -13.05
C GLU A 85 -14.37 11.03 -12.77
N LEU A 86 -13.93 11.21 -11.53
CA LEU A 86 -12.55 10.93 -11.13
C LEU A 86 -12.19 9.45 -11.32
N LYS A 87 -13.08 8.55 -10.95
CA LYS A 87 -12.91 7.10 -11.17
C LYS A 87 -12.79 6.77 -12.65
N THR A 88 -13.61 7.38 -13.49
CA THR A 88 -13.61 7.20 -14.94
C THR A 88 -12.31 7.73 -15.55
N ALA A 89 -11.90 8.94 -15.16
CA ALA A 89 -10.64 9.54 -15.59
C ALA A 89 -9.42 8.69 -15.19
N LEU A 90 -9.41 8.18 -13.96
CA LEU A 90 -8.35 7.30 -13.48
C LEU A 90 -8.35 5.95 -14.23
N ALA A 91 -9.52 5.37 -14.52
CA ALA A 91 -9.64 4.13 -15.27
C ALA A 91 -9.11 4.27 -16.73
N SER A 92 -9.26 5.43 -17.34
CA SER A 92 -8.76 5.73 -18.69
C SER A 92 -7.28 6.18 -18.72
N PHE A 93 -6.70 6.55 -17.57
CA PHE A 93 -5.34 7.05 -17.49
C PHE A 93 -4.29 5.96 -17.75
N GLU A 94 -3.40 6.18 -18.73
CA GLU A 94 -2.36 5.21 -19.15
C GLU A 94 -0.94 5.58 -18.69
N GLY A 95 -0.78 6.72 -17.99
CA GLY A 95 0.54 7.23 -17.59
C GLY A 95 1.19 6.49 -16.42
N CYS A 96 0.49 5.58 -15.73
CA CYS A 96 1.05 4.82 -14.62
C CYS A 96 1.42 3.38 -15.03
N PRO A 97 2.69 2.97 -14.94
CA PRO A 97 3.13 1.63 -15.33
C PRO A 97 2.49 0.51 -14.49
N LEU A 98 2.03 0.79 -13.28
CA LEU A 98 1.36 -0.19 -12.43
C LEU A 98 0.04 -0.69 -13.03
N LYS A 99 -0.65 0.12 -13.83
CA LYS A 99 -1.89 -0.26 -14.49
C LYS A 99 -1.73 -1.48 -15.39
N ALA A 100 -0.61 -1.56 -16.11
CA ALA A 100 -0.34 -2.68 -17.02
C ALA A 100 -0.14 -4.03 -16.32
N THR A 101 0.18 -4.03 -15.03
CA THR A 101 0.45 -5.25 -14.24
C THR A 101 -0.64 -5.58 -13.23
N ALA A 102 -1.50 -4.64 -12.91
CA ALA A 102 -2.66 -4.85 -12.04
C ALA A 102 -3.82 -5.50 -12.79
N LYS A 103 -4.66 -6.26 -12.08
CA LYS A 103 -5.87 -6.87 -12.64
C LYS A 103 -7.03 -5.89 -12.65
N ASN A 104 -7.17 -5.11 -11.59
CA ASN A 104 -8.27 -4.19 -11.41
C ASN A 104 -7.79 -2.82 -10.90
N LEU A 105 -8.56 -1.80 -11.23
CA LEU A 105 -8.52 -0.52 -10.55
C LEU A 105 -9.16 -0.67 -9.17
N VAL A 106 -8.40 -0.37 -8.11
CA VAL A 106 -8.90 -0.35 -6.73
C VAL A 106 -9.11 1.10 -6.34
N PHE A 107 -10.30 1.64 -6.61
CA PHE A 107 -10.57 3.06 -6.44
C PHE A 107 -10.90 3.42 -4.98
N ALA A 108 -11.99 2.88 -4.45
CA ALA A 108 -12.42 3.12 -3.09
C ALA A 108 -13.48 2.10 -2.64
N ASP A 109 -13.78 2.12 -1.33
CA ASP A 109 -14.88 1.40 -0.70
C ASP A 109 -15.43 2.17 0.50
N GLY A 110 -16.64 1.87 0.92
CA GLY A 110 -17.30 2.50 2.06
C GLY A 110 -18.14 3.71 1.68
N ASN A 111 -18.40 4.58 2.64
CA ASN A 111 -19.30 5.73 2.47
C ASN A 111 -18.53 7.00 2.05
N PRO A 112 -18.69 7.49 0.81
CA PRO A 112 -18.02 8.72 0.37
C PRO A 112 -18.51 9.99 1.09
N ALA A 113 -19.69 9.95 1.72
CA ALA A 113 -20.21 11.03 2.57
C ALA A 113 -19.79 10.87 4.05
N GLY A 114 -19.00 9.85 4.36
CA GLY A 114 -18.48 9.62 5.70
C GLY A 114 -17.54 10.72 6.17
N LYS A 115 -17.60 11.05 7.44
CA LYS A 115 -16.77 12.11 8.04
C LYS A 115 -15.28 11.75 8.18
N ILE A 116 -14.94 10.48 7.99
CA ILE A 116 -13.57 9.97 8.08
C ILE A 116 -13.18 9.38 6.74
N MET A 117 -12.03 9.80 6.21
CA MET A 117 -11.40 9.13 5.09
C MET A 117 -10.11 8.44 5.55
N VAL A 118 -9.99 7.17 5.20
CA VAL A 118 -8.82 6.34 5.46
C VAL A 118 -8.05 6.12 4.17
N VAL A 119 -6.77 6.46 4.16
CA VAL A 119 -5.90 6.26 2.98
C VAL A 119 -4.73 5.35 3.35
N GLY A 120 -4.66 4.20 2.68
CA GLY A 120 -3.53 3.26 2.75
C GLY A 120 -2.45 3.54 1.71
N GLU A 121 -1.54 2.58 1.53
CA GLU A 121 -0.42 2.68 0.58
C GLU A 121 -0.84 2.27 -0.84
N ALA A 122 -1.18 1.00 -1.02
CA ALA A 122 -1.49 0.38 -2.31
C ALA A 122 -2.29 -0.91 -2.10
N PRO A 123 -2.98 -1.41 -3.14
CA PRO A 123 -3.69 -2.69 -3.09
C PRO A 123 -2.73 -3.87 -2.93
N GLY A 124 -3.14 -4.86 -2.17
CA GLY A 124 -2.54 -6.20 -2.15
C GLY A 124 -3.18 -7.14 -3.18
N ALA A 125 -2.86 -8.43 -3.11
CA ALA A 125 -3.33 -9.43 -4.07
C ALA A 125 -4.85 -9.66 -4.01
N ASP A 126 -5.43 -9.61 -2.82
CA ASP A 126 -6.88 -9.81 -2.62
C ASP A 126 -7.65 -8.58 -3.09
N GLU A 127 -7.14 -7.38 -2.80
CA GLU A 127 -7.68 -6.11 -3.25
C GLU A 127 -7.65 -5.98 -4.79
N ASP A 128 -6.53 -6.33 -5.41
CA ASP A 128 -6.37 -6.33 -6.87
C ASP A 128 -7.33 -7.31 -7.55
N ARG A 129 -7.62 -8.47 -6.90
CA ARG A 129 -8.58 -9.45 -7.40
C ARG A 129 -10.02 -8.96 -7.27
N ALA A 130 -10.35 -8.32 -6.14
CA ALA A 130 -11.70 -7.88 -5.82
C ALA A 130 -12.06 -6.50 -6.42
N GLY A 131 -11.06 -5.67 -6.76
CA GLY A 131 -11.27 -4.28 -7.17
C GLY A 131 -11.66 -3.34 -6.01
N LEU A 132 -11.50 -3.78 -4.76
CA LEU A 132 -11.88 -3.04 -3.56
C LEU A 132 -10.70 -2.93 -2.57
N PRO A 133 -10.52 -1.78 -1.89
CA PRO A 133 -9.46 -1.61 -0.92
C PRO A 133 -9.74 -2.34 0.39
N PHE A 134 -8.68 -2.85 1.03
CA PHE A 134 -8.75 -3.44 2.37
C PHE A 134 -9.79 -4.56 2.50
N VAL A 135 -9.75 -5.55 1.61
CA VAL A 135 -10.59 -6.77 1.66
C VAL A 135 -9.84 -8.02 2.16
N GLY A 136 -8.51 -8.03 2.08
CA GLY A 136 -7.68 -9.11 2.60
C GLY A 136 -7.56 -9.11 4.13
N ARG A 137 -6.61 -9.89 4.67
CA ARG A 137 -6.37 -10.02 6.13
C ARG A 137 -6.14 -8.68 6.83
N SER A 138 -5.45 -7.75 6.17
CA SER A 138 -5.21 -6.39 6.68
C SER A 138 -6.51 -5.59 6.76
N GLY A 139 -7.39 -5.73 5.78
CA GLY A 139 -8.71 -5.09 5.74
C GLY A 139 -9.63 -5.62 6.82
N GLN A 140 -9.67 -6.93 7.03
CA GLN A 140 -10.43 -7.54 8.13
C GLN A 140 -9.97 -7.04 9.50
N LEU A 141 -8.67 -6.78 9.68
CA LEU A 141 -8.18 -6.15 10.90
C LEU A 141 -8.61 -4.68 10.98
N LEU A 142 -8.56 -3.94 9.86
CA LEU A 142 -9.05 -2.55 9.82
C LEU A 142 -10.53 -2.48 10.22
N ASP A 143 -11.37 -3.36 9.70
CA ASP A 143 -12.80 -3.40 10.06
C ASP A 143 -13.01 -3.65 11.56
N ARG A 144 -12.23 -4.56 12.16
CA ARG A 144 -12.27 -4.79 13.61
C ARG A 144 -11.75 -3.59 14.40
N MET A 145 -10.75 -2.89 13.89
CA MET A 145 -10.23 -1.66 14.51
C MET A 145 -11.28 -0.55 14.49
N LEU A 146 -11.99 -0.36 13.39
CA LEU A 146 -13.09 0.59 13.27
C LEU A 146 -14.26 0.20 14.18
N ALA A 147 -14.68 -1.06 14.18
CA ALA A 147 -15.75 -1.56 15.03
C ALA A 147 -15.46 -1.37 16.52
N ALA A 148 -14.20 -1.48 16.95
CA ALA A 148 -13.78 -1.27 18.33
C ALA A 148 -13.98 0.18 18.84
N ILE A 149 -14.16 1.14 17.93
CA ILE A 149 -14.50 2.53 18.23
C ILE A 149 -15.92 2.92 17.76
N GLY A 150 -16.76 1.90 17.46
CA GLY A 150 -18.16 2.09 17.08
C GLY A 150 -18.35 2.60 15.65
N LEU A 151 -17.40 2.36 14.76
CA LEU A 151 -17.45 2.76 13.35
C LEU A 151 -17.49 1.54 12.43
N ASN A 152 -18.04 1.73 11.23
CA ASN A 152 -17.96 0.75 10.13
C ASN A 152 -17.76 1.48 8.81
N ARG A 153 -17.29 0.75 7.77
CA ARG A 153 -17.01 1.36 6.47
C ARG A 153 -18.28 1.77 5.73
N GLN A 154 -19.39 1.08 5.91
CA GLN A 154 -20.61 1.31 5.14
C GLN A 154 -21.29 2.63 5.49
N GLU A 155 -21.18 3.07 6.74
CA GLU A 155 -21.89 4.24 7.23
C GLU A 155 -20.95 5.42 7.52
N HIS A 156 -19.72 5.16 7.99
CA HIS A 156 -18.92 6.17 8.65
C HIS A 156 -17.62 6.53 7.93
N VAL A 157 -17.07 5.58 7.14
CA VAL A 157 -15.69 5.69 6.66
C VAL A 157 -15.60 5.50 5.16
N TYR A 158 -14.91 6.40 4.49
CA TYR A 158 -14.49 6.24 3.10
C TYR A 158 -13.04 5.74 3.06
N ILE A 159 -12.77 4.69 2.30
CA ILE A 159 -11.47 4.00 2.30
C ILE A 159 -10.88 4.00 0.90
N ALA A 160 -9.64 4.44 0.77
CA ALA A 160 -8.87 4.44 -0.47
C ALA A 160 -7.39 4.11 -0.22
N ASN A 161 -6.59 4.12 -1.27
CA ASN A 161 -5.14 4.00 -1.22
C ASN A 161 -4.47 5.15 -1.95
N LEU A 162 -3.21 5.44 -1.60
CA LEU A 162 -2.36 6.40 -2.31
C LEU A 162 -2.16 6.00 -3.78
N LEU A 163 -1.98 4.69 -4.02
CA LEU A 163 -1.91 4.11 -5.35
C LEU A 163 -3.15 3.25 -5.61
N PRO A 164 -3.80 3.39 -6.79
CA PRO A 164 -5.01 2.64 -7.11
C PRO A 164 -4.73 1.29 -7.79
N TRP A 165 -3.47 0.99 -8.11
CA TRP A 165 -3.04 -0.25 -8.73
C TRP A 165 -1.98 -0.96 -7.90
N ARG A 166 -2.04 -2.29 -7.91
CA ARG A 166 -1.15 -3.15 -7.15
C ARG A 166 0.27 -3.14 -7.74
N PRO A 167 1.32 -2.82 -6.95
CA PRO A 167 2.69 -3.03 -7.36
C PRO A 167 3.02 -4.54 -7.52
N PRO A 168 3.78 -4.95 -8.55
CA PRO A 168 4.16 -6.34 -8.76
C PRO A 168 4.82 -6.94 -7.50
N GLY A 169 4.37 -8.14 -7.10
CA GLY A 169 4.89 -8.82 -5.91
C GLY A 169 4.63 -8.09 -4.58
N ASN A 170 3.71 -7.13 -4.53
CA ASN A 170 3.47 -6.26 -3.37
C ASN A 170 4.72 -5.50 -2.92
N ARG A 171 5.64 -5.17 -3.83
CA ARG A 171 6.79 -4.33 -3.50
C ARG A 171 6.37 -2.93 -3.08
N THR A 172 7.23 -2.25 -2.38
CA THR A 172 7.04 -0.83 -2.10
C THR A 172 6.97 -0.03 -3.41
N PRO A 173 6.00 0.90 -3.55
CA PRO A 173 5.92 1.80 -4.68
C PRO A 173 7.18 2.67 -4.83
N THR A 174 7.55 2.97 -6.06
CA THR A 174 8.63 3.93 -6.32
C THR A 174 8.15 5.37 -6.09
N PRO A 175 9.05 6.31 -5.78
CA PRO A 175 8.68 7.72 -5.66
C PRO A 175 7.99 8.28 -6.92
N GLN A 176 8.37 7.79 -8.10
CA GLN A 176 7.77 8.15 -9.37
C GLN A 176 6.32 7.67 -9.49
N GLU A 177 6.04 6.41 -9.14
CA GLU A 177 4.68 5.86 -9.14
C GLU A 177 3.77 6.63 -8.16
N VAL A 178 4.31 7.00 -7.00
CA VAL A 178 3.62 7.86 -6.04
C VAL A 178 3.33 9.23 -6.65
N ALA A 179 4.32 9.89 -7.26
CA ALA A 179 4.17 11.23 -7.85
C ALA A 179 3.11 11.27 -8.97
N ILE A 180 3.02 10.19 -9.77
CA ILE A 180 2.02 10.05 -10.83
C ILE A 180 0.60 9.87 -10.25
N CYS A 181 0.44 9.07 -9.19
CA CYS A 181 -0.88 8.77 -8.62
C CYS A 181 -1.38 9.80 -7.61
N LEU A 182 -0.46 10.56 -6.99
CA LEU A 182 -0.78 11.54 -5.94
C LEU A 182 -1.87 12.55 -6.32
N PRO A 183 -1.89 13.15 -7.53
CA PRO A 183 -2.94 14.09 -7.91
C PRO A 183 -4.36 13.52 -7.83
N PHE A 184 -4.53 12.23 -8.15
CA PHE A 184 -5.83 11.58 -8.10
C PHE A 184 -6.33 11.39 -6.67
N ILE A 185 -5.50 10.91 -5.75
CA ILE A 185 -5.92 10.75 -4.35
C ILE A 185 -6.14 12.11 -3.67
N GLN A 186 -5.36 13.13 -4.00
CA GLN A 186 -5.59 14.48 -3.51
C GLN A 186 -6.96 15.01 -3.97
N ARG A 187 -7.31 14.83 -5.26
CA ARG A 187 -8.62 15.21 -5.77
C ARG A 187 -9.73 14.38 -5.15
N GLN A 188 -9.50 13.11 -4.90
CA GLN A 188 -10.46 12.22 -4.23
C GLN A 188 -10.77 12.68 -2.80
N ILE A 189 -9.75 13.11 -2.05
CA ILE A 189 -9.91 13.70 -0.71
C ILE A 189 -10.70 15.01 -0.80
N GLU A 190 -10.38 15.89 -1.76
CA GLU A 190 -11.08 17.14 -1.97
C GLU A 190 -12.56 16.94 -2.31
N LEU A 191 -12.89 15.96 -3.16
CA LEU A 191 -14.26 15.65 -3.56
C LEU A 191 -15.08 14.96 -2.47
N ALA A 192 -14.45 14.08 -1.68
CA ALA A 192 -15.09 13.41 -0.55
C ALA A 192 -15.29 14.35 0.65
N ASP A 193 -14.45 15.38 0.78
CA ASP A 193 -14.49 16.43 1.81
C ASP A 193 -14.68 15.90 3.26
N PRO A 194 -13.83 14.97 3.72
CA PRO A 194 -13.94 14.41 5.07
C PRO A 194 -13.56 15.45 6.14
N ASP A 195 -14.04 15.28 7.37
CA ASP A 195 -13.60 16.10 8.51
C ASP A 195 -12.25 15.61 9.07
N ILE A 196 -11.97 14.31 8.92
CA ILE A 196 -10.75 13.68 9.44
C ILE A 196 -10.13 12.80 8.35
N LEU A 197 -8.86 13.06 8.04
CA LEU A 197 -8.03 12.22 7.17
C LEU A 197 -7.12 11.32 8.01
N VAL A 198 -7.23 10.00 7.84
CA VAL A 198 -6.42 9.00 8.53
C VAL A 198 -5.45 8.38 7.54
N CYS A 199 -4.16 8.71 7.63
CA CYS A 199 -3.11 8.14 6.79
C CYS A 199 -2.56 6.86 7.44
N ILE A 200 -2.83 5.70 6.84
CA ILE A 200 -2.45 4.39 7.39
C ILE A 200 -1.13 3.91 6.78
N GLY A 201 -0.07 3.91 7.60
CA GLY A 201 1.27 3.47 7.21
C GLY A 201 2.19 4.59 6.73
N GLY A 202 3.49 4.27 6.65
CA GLY A 202 4.54 5.24 6.31
C GLY A 202 4.37 5.90 4.94
N PRO A 203 4.19 5.13 3.85
CA PRO A 203 4.04 5.69 2.51
C PRO A 203 2.85 6.65 2.36
N SER A 204 1.68 6.30 2.93
CA SER A 204 0.51 7.19 2.94
C SER A 204 0.78 8.49 3.73
N ALA A 205 1.36 8.37 4.93
CA ALA A 205 1.71 9.52 5.75
C ALA A 205 2.77 10.42 5.06
N GLN A 206 3.76 9.83 4.40
CA GLN A 206 4.77 10.59 3.68
C GLN A 206 4.19 11.28 2.44
N GLY A 207 3.39 10.57 1.65
CA GLY A 207 2.82 11.10 0.40
C GLY A 207 1.82 12.24 0.63
N LEU A 208 0.99 12.15 1.67
CA LEU A 208 -0.07 13.12 1.93
C LEU A 208 0.31 14.18 2.96
N LEU A 209 1.06 13.82 4.01
CA LEU A 209 1.38 14.71 5.13
C LEU A 209 2.85 15.17 5.13
N GLY A 210 3.67 14.67 4.20
CA GLY A 210 5.10 15.01 4.14
C GLY A 210 5.94 14.52 5.32
N VAL A 211 5.42 13.58 6.12
CA VAL A 211 6.11 13.10 7.33
C VAL A 211 6.81 11.75 7.08
N SER A 212 8.00 11.61 7.62
CA SER A 212 8.76 10.36 7.63
C SER A 212 8.81 9.73 9.03
N GLY A 213 9.09 8.42 9.08
CA GLY A 213 9.23 7.73 10.36
C GLY A 213 7.89 7.52 11.06
N ILE A 214 7.06 6.61 10.56
CA ILE A 214 5.68 6.37 11.05
C ILE A 214 5.61 6.10 12.55
N LEU A 215 6.60 5.45 13.17
CA LEU A 215 6.60 5.19 14.61
C LEU A 215 6.73 6.48 15.44
N ALA A 216 7.41 7.49 14.91
CA ALA A 216 7.59 8.79 15.57
C ALA A 216 6.43 9.76 15.27
N SER A 217 5.85 9.68 14.06
CA SER A 217 4.79 10.60 13.62
C SER A 217 3.38 10.12 13.96
N ARG A 218 3.15 8.80 14.14
CA ARG A 218 1.83 8.26 14.44
C ARG A 218 1.15 8.93 15.64
N GLY A 219 -0.14 9.09 15.54
CA GLY A 219 -0.96 9.65 16.62
C GLY A 219 -0.81 11.17 16.83
N ARG A 220 0.00 11.85 16.03
CA ARG A 220 0.16 13.32 16.06
C ARG A 220 -0.86 13.93 15.11
N TRP A 221 -1.70 14.80 15.64
CA TRP A 221 -2.63 15.58 14.84
C TRP A 221 -1.89 16.62 13.98
N MET A 222 -2.31 16.75 12.76
CA MET A 222 -1.80 17.66 11.75
C MET A 222 -2.97 18.31 11.03
N GLU A 223 -2.70 19.36 10.29
CA GLU A 223 -3.65 19.98 9.36
C GLU A 223 -3.32 19.50 7.94
N TYR A 224 -4.36 19.28 7.15
CA TYR A 224 -4.27 18.92 5.74
C TYR A 224 -5.13 19.88 4.92
N ASP A 225 -4.54 20.54 3.93
CA ASP A 225 -5.25 21.37 2.99
C ASP A 225 -5.85 20.51 1.87
N THR A 226 -7.17 20.45 1.81
CA THR A 226 -7.87 19.74 0.73
C THR A 226 -7.94 20.53 -0.57
N GLY A 227 -7.53 21.80 -0.56
CA GLY A 227 -7.79 22.76 -1.65
C GLY A 227 -9.12 23.49 -1.52
N ARG A 228 -10.01 23.03 -0.62
CA ARG A 228 -11.29 23.70 -0.26
C ARG A 228 -11.27 24.23 1.16
N ARG A 229 -10.70 23.47 2.07
CA ARG A 229 -10.60 23.82 3.50
C ARG A 229 -9.47 23.04 4.17
N MET A 230 -9.05 23.54 5.31
CA MET A 230 -8.18 22.80 6.21
C MET A 230 -8.98 21.77 6.99
N ILE A 231 -8.49 20.52 7.02
CA ILE A 231 -9.08 19.42 7.80
C ILE A 231 -8.04 18.82 8.74
N ARG A 232 -8.52 18.09 9.75
CA ARG A 232 -7.63 17.38 10.67
C ARG A 232 -7.09 16.11 10.02
N ALA A 233 -5.81 15.85 10.19
CA ALA A 233 -5.18 14.64 9.68
C ALA A 233 -4.36 13.94 10.76
N ILE A 234 -4.29 12.60 10.69
CA ILE A 234 -3.54 11.81 11.67
C ILE A 234 -2.89 10.59 10.98
N PRO A 235 -1.57 10.42 11.09
CA PRO A 235 -0.90 9.19 10.67
C PRO A 235 -1.06 8.10 11.74
N THR A 236 -1.27 6.85 11.31
CA THR A 236 -1.33 5.69 12.20
C THR A 236 -0.69 4.45 11.57
N LEU A 237 -0.56 3.37 12.35
CA LEU A 237 0.10 2.15 11.92
C LEU A 237 -0.77 1.34 10.95
N HIS A 238 -0.12 0.79 9.90
CA HIS A 238 -0.81 -0.04 8.92
C HIS A 238 -1.24 -1.39 9.53
N PRO A 239 -2.46 -1.89 9.28
CA PRO A 239 -2.92 -3.18 9.81
C PRO A 239 -1.99 -4.35 9.46
N ALA A 240 -1.39 -4.39 8.27
CA ALA A 240 -0.41 -5.40 7.91
C ALA A 240 0.82 -5.40 8.84
N TYR A 241 1.28 -4.22 9.29
CA TYR A 241 2.33 -4.12 10.28
C TYR A 241 1.87 -4.66 11.65
N LEU A 242 0.63 -4.36 12.04
CA LEU A 242 0.05 -4.84 13.31
C LEU A 242 -0.20 -6.36 13.33
N LEU A 243 -0.37 -6.99 12.17
CA LEU A 243 -0.43 -8.45 12.05
C LEU A 243 0.96 -9.08 12.29
N ARG A 244 2.02 -8.45 11.79
CA ARG A 244 3.41 -8.92 12.01
C ARG A 244 3.95 -8.56 13.38
N GLN A 245 3.49 -7.44 13.97
CA GLN A 245 3.94 -6.91 15.26
C GLN A 245 2.75 -6.65 16.20
N PRO A 246 2.15 -7.72 16.77
CA PRO A 246 0.89 -7.61 17.53
C PRO A 246 0.97 -6.69 18.75
N LEU A 247 2.12 -6.59 19.40
CA LEU A 247 2.34 -5.71 20.55
C LEU A 247 2.14 -4.22 20.22
N GLN A 248 2.29 -3.84 18.94
CA GLN A 248 2.09 -2.47 18.49
C GLN A 248 0.60 -2.08 18.38
N LYS A 249 -0.32 -3.03 18.48
CA LYS A 249 -1.78 -2.75 18.49
C LYS A 249 -2.16 -1.77 19.61
N ARG A 250 -1.44 -1.79 20.74
CA ARG A 250 -1.64 -0.82 21.83
C ARG A 250 -1.43 0.63 21.40
N LEU A 251 -0.52 0.87 20.45
CA LEU A 251 -0.26 2.21 19.91
C LEU A 251 -1.38 2.62 18.95
N ALA A 252 -1.75 1.74 18.01
CA ALA A 252 -2.87 1.97 17.11
C ALA A 252 -4.18 2.19 17.88
N TRP A 253 -4.39 1.49 19.00
CA TRP A 253 -5.54 1.72 19.88
C TRP A 253 -5.60 3.14 20.45
N ARG A 254 -4.47 3.71 20.85
CA ARG A 254 -4.39 5.10 21.30
C ARG A 254 -4.79 6.07 20.20
N ASP A 255 -4.35 5.81 18.96
CA ASP A 255 -4.69 6.64 17.80
C ASP A 255 -6.18 6.56 17.48
N LEU A 256 -6.76 5.35 17.47
CA LEU A 256 -8.19 5.14 17.23
C LEU A 256 -9.06 5.85 18.27
N ARG A 257 -8.68 5.80 19.54
CA ARG A 257 -9.38 6.55 20.59
C ARG A 257 -9.32 8.05 20.36
N ALA A 258 -8.17 8.57 19.94
CA ALA A 258 -8.02 9.99 19.62
C ALA A 258 -8.90 10.39 18.41
N ILE A 259 -8.99 9.53 17.40
CA ILE A 259 -9.88 9.73 16.24
C ILE A 259 -11.34 9.77 16.70
N LYS A 260 -11.77 8.82 17.55
CA LYS A 260 -13.16 8.78 18.06
C LYS A 260 -13.52 10.06 18.83
N VAL A 261 -12.66 10.49 19.74
CA VAL A 261 -12.87 11.75 20.51
C VAL A 261 -12.97 12.95 19.57
N ALA A 262 -12.12 13.01 18.54
CA ALA A 262 -12.15 14.09 17.58
C ALA A 262 -13.44 14.10 16.75
N LEU A 263 -13.89 12.92 16.31
CA LEU A 263 -15.15 12.77 15.57
C LEU A 263 -16.37 13.19 16.41
N ASP A 264 -16.43 12.76 17.67
CA ASP A 264 -17.53 13.11 18.57
C ASP A 264 -17.61 14.63 18.82
N ALA A 265 -16.45 15.30 18.90
CA ALA A 265 -16.40 16.74 19.03
C ALA A 265 -16.92 17.49 17.78
N THR A 266 -16.71 16.95 16.57
CA THR A 266 -17.26 17.55 15.32
C THR A 266 -18.78 17.37 15.17
N GLN A 267 -19.38 16.42 15.88
CA GLN A 267 -20.84 16.19 15.84
C GLN A 267 -21.64 17.04 16.86
N GLN A 268 -20.94 17.66 17.80
CA GLN A 268 -21.57 18.46 18.86
C GLN A 268 -21.52 19.98 18.60
N GLY A 269 -20.82 20.42 17.57
CA GLY A 269 -20.70 21.82 17.14
C GLY A 269 -21.39 22.08 15.81
#